data_5598deeb6cfdd51de4d015ab57785b11
#
_entry.id   5598deeb6cfdd51de4d015ab57785b11
#
_cell.length_a   1.000
_cell.length_b   1.000
_cell.length_c   1.000
_cell.angle_alpha   90.00
_cell.angle_beta   90.00
_cell.angle_gamma   90.00
#
_symmetry.space_group_name_H-M   'P 1'
#
loop_
_entity.id
_entity.type
_entity.pdbx_description
1 polymer ?
#
loop_
_entity_poly.entity_id
_entity_poly.type
_entity_poly.pdbx_seq_one_letter_code
_entity_poly.pdbx_strand_id
1 'polypeptide(L)'
;GCNDPAGKIIGQNAQAISSPEAGYYTFSVDFSTNEYTWTMCEEQFPAEYDVIGLIGTITDWGSDIDMTQVIGKDNEKTHVWYATGVEIPENSEVKFRANHDWGANWGGQEFPYATGAKDGANIVVNPGGTYDIYFNDITKQYLFIAK
;
A
#
# COMPACT_ATOMS: atom_id res chain seq x y z
N GLY A 1 -18.29 -7.28 -32.58
CA GLY A 1 -19.29 -7.69 -31.63
C GLY A 1 -19.33 -6.73 -30.48
N CYS A 2 -20.49 -6.20 -30.15
CA CYS A 2 -20.61 -5.35 -28.97
C CYS A 2 -20.26 -6.17 -27.74
N ASN A 3 -19.24 -5.75 -27.01
CA ASN A 3 -18.98 -6.26 -25.68
C ASN A 3 -20.12 -5.76 -24.79
N ASP A 4 -21.02 -6.66 -24.44
CA ASP A 4 -22.16 -6.32 -23.63
C ASP A 4 -21.70 -6.19 -22.15
N PRO A 5 -21.77 -4.99 -21.55
CA PRO A 5 -21.32 -4.78 -20.17
C PRO A 5 -22.24 -5.46 -19.15
N ALA A 6 -23.34 -6.02 -19.58
CA ALA A 6 -24.29 -6.78 -18.75
C ALA A 6 -24.96 -7.87 -19.55
N GLY A 7 -25.39 -8.92 -18.88
CA GLY A 7 -26.07 -10.03 -19.54
C GLY A 7 -26.68 -11.02 -18.56
N LYS A 8 -27.22 -12.11 -19.06
CA LYS A 8 -27.79 -13.20 -18.27
C LYS A 8 -26.92 -14.44 -18.33
N ILE A 9 -26.70 -15.05 -17.20
CA ILE A 9 -26.13 -16.38 -17.09
C ILE A 9 -27.27 -17.36 -17.35
N ILE A 10 -27.26 -17.94 -18.55
CA ILE A 10 -28.26 -18.94 -18.96
C ILE A 10 -27.61 -20.32 -18.82
N GLY A 11 -28.34 -21.27 -18.22
CA GLY A 11 -27.88 -22.61 -17.85
C GLY A 11 -27.08 -23.40 -18.89
N GLN A 12 -27.23 -24.72 -18.95
CA GLN A 12 -26.42 -25.61 -19.79
C GLN A 12 -26.39 -25.16 -21.28
N ASN A 13 -25.18 -25.06 -21.85
CA ASN A 13 -24.87 -24.56 -23.17
C ASN A 13 -24.83 -23.01 -23.31
N ALA A 14 -24.72 -22.28 -22.24
CA ALA A 14 -24.45 -20.84 -22.31
C ALA A 14 -23.12 -20.56 -23.00
N GLN A 15 -23.08 -19.50 -23.79
CA GLN A 15 -21.84 -19.05 -24.42
C GLN A 15 -20.91 -18.44 -23.35
N ALA A 16 -19.63 -18.45 -23.65
CA ALA A 16 -18.66 -17.79 -22.74
C ALA A 16 -18.99 -16.31 -22.57
N ILE A 17 -18.89 -15.83 -21.35
CA ILE A 17 -19.00 -14.41 -21.05
C ILE A 17 -17.74 -13.74 -21.58
N SER A 18 -17.91 -12.82 -22.52
CA SER A 18 -16.80 -12.04 -23.06
C SER A 18 -16.56 -10.82 -22.18
N SER A 19 -15.30 -10.56 -21.85
CA SER A 19 -14.92 -9.30 -21.21
C SER A 19 -15.16 -8.13 -22.17
N PRO A 20 -15.45 -6.94 -21.67
CA PRO A 20 -15.41 -5.71 -22.44
C PRO A 20 -14.01 -5.42 -23.03
N GLU A 21 -13.77 -4.22 -23.50
CA GLU A 21 -12.44 -3.78 -23.93
C GLU A 21 -11.40 -3.96 -22.83
N ALA A 22 -10.11 -3.94 -23.16
CA ALA A 22 -9.05 -4.06 -22.16
C ALA A 22 -9.18 -2.96 -21.11
N GLY A 23 -9.15 -3.33 -19.85
CA GLY A 23 -9.34 -2.42 -18.73
C GLY A 23 -9.54 -3.16 -17.41
N TYR A 24 -9.74 -2.40 -16.35
CA TYR A 24 -10.06 -2.91 -15.02
C TYR A 24 -11.56 -2.86 -14.79
N TYR A 25 -12.10 -3.95 -14.29
CA TYR A 25 -13.54 -4.09 -14.10
C TYR A 25 -13.86 -4.77 -12.78
N THR A 26 -14.93 -4.33 -12.15
CA THR A 26 -15.63 -5.13 -11.17
C THR A 26 -16.63 -6.02 -11.90
N PHE A 27 -16.48 -7.32 -11.74
CA PHE A 27 -17.43 -8.31 -12.24
C PHE A 27 -18.37 -8.72 -11.12
N SER A 28 -19.65 -8.49 -11.29
CA SER A 28 -20.68 -8.84 -10.32
C SER A 28 -21.68 -9.83 -10.91
N VAL A 29 -22.12 -10.76 -10.09
CA VAL A 29 -23.14 -11.76 -10.45
C VAL A 29 -24.26 -11.74 -9.43
N ASP A 30 -25.48 -11.59 -9.88
CA ASP A 30 -26.69 -11.78 -9.08
C ASP A 30 -27.29 -13.14 -9.39
N PHE A 31 -27.13 -14.08 -8.48
CA PHE A 31 -27.66 -15.42 -8.63
C PHE A 31 -29.18 -15.52 -8.47
N SER A 32 -29.84 -14.50 -7.94
CA SER A 32 -31.30 -14.45 -7.83
C SER A 32 -31.96 -14.12 -9.16
N THR A 33 -31.31 -13.30 -9.97
CA THR A 33 -31.79 -12.91 -11.31
C THR A 33 -31.05 -13.61 -12.42
N ASN A 34 -29.95 -14.31 -12.10
CA ASN A 34 -28.99 -14.87 -13.06
C ASN A 34 -28.40 -13.80 -14.00
N GLU A 35 -28.17 -12.64 -13.48
CA GLU A 35 -27.59 -11.52 -14.24
C GLU A 35 -26.15 -11.27 -13.83
N TYR A 36 -25.35 -10.76 -14.76
CA TYR A 36 -24.00 -10.30 -14.50
C TYR A 36 -23.79 -8.89 -15.05
N THR A 37 -22.85 -8.18 -14.45
CA THR A 37 -22.42 -6.85 -14.90
C THR A 37 -20.91 -6.72 -14.85
N TRP A 38 -20.36 -6.00 -15.84
CA TRP A 38 -19.00 -5.47 -15.84
C TRP A 38 -19.06 -3.96 -15.58
N THR A 39 -18.54 -3.50 -14.47
CA THR A 39 -18.44 -2.06 -14.19
C THR A 39 -16.99 -1.64 -14.32
N MET A 40 -16.70 -0.75 -15.28
CA MET A 40 -15.34 -0.23 -15.42
C MET A 40 -14.90 0.47 -14.15
N CYS A 41 -13.73 0.08 -13.65
CA CYS A 41 -13.08 0.73 -12.51
C CYS A 41 -12.13 1.80 -13.06
N GLU A 42 -11.99 2.89 -12.35
CA GLU A 42 -10.88 3.80 -12.60
C GLU A 42 -9.56 3.10 -12.28
N GLU A 43 -8.48 3.70 -12.76
CA GLU A 43 -7.12 3.20 -12.59
C GLU A 43 -6.89 2.52 -11.24
N GLN A 44 -6.28 1.36 -11.25
CA GLN A 44 -6.13 0.49 -10.10
C GLN A 44 -4.68 0.10 -9.81
N PHE A 45 -3.73 0.70 -10.53
CA PHE A 45 -2.33 0.50 -10.18
C PHE A 45 -2.00 1.25 -8.89
N PRO A 46 -1.35 0.59 -7.93
CA PRO A 46 -0.79 1.29 -6.79
C PRO A 46 0.14 2.42 -7.25
N ALA A 47 0.14 3.54 -6.54
CA ALA A 47 1.12 4.57 -6.80
C ALA A 47 2.53 4.01 -6.64
N GLU A 48 3.40 4.33 -7.57
CA GLU A 48 4.82 3.97 -7.51
C GLU A 48 5.61 5.15 -6.93
N TYR A 49 6.56 4.84 -6.05
CA TYR A 49 7.43 5.83 -5.44
C TYR A 49 8.89 5.51 -5.73
N ASP A 50 9.70 6.53 -5.95
CA ASP A 50 11.14 6.36 -6.15
C ASP A 50 11.85 6.00 -4.85
N VAL A 51 11.39 6.57 -3.75
CA VAL A 51 11.90 6.32 -2.40
C VAL A 51 10.81 6.51 -1.35
N ILE A 52 10.86 5.68 -0.32
CA ILE A 52 10.17 5.91 0.95
C ILE A 52 11.23 6.24 1.99
N GLY A 53 11.01 7.28 2.77
CA GLY A 53 11.89 7.67 3.85
C GLY A 53 11.20 7.67 5.21
N LEU A 54 11.97 7.43 6.25
CA LEU A 54 11.57 7.65 7.63
C LEU A 54 12.04 9.04 8.05
N ILE A 55 11.12 9.87 8.48
CA ILE A 55 11.40 11.25 8.93
C ILE A 55 10.83 11.45 10.34
N GLY A 56 11.45 12.29 11.12
CA GLY A 56 10.96 12.56 12.47
C GLY A 56 11.88 13.42 13.31
N THR A 57 11.66 13.39 14.61
CA THR A 57 12.53 14.07 15.58
C THR A 57 14.00 13.60 15.50
N ILE A 58 14.20 12.37 15.04
CA ILE A 58 15.54 11.78 14.83
C ILE A 58 16.33 12.45 13.70
N THR A 59 15.67 13.23 12.86
CA THR A 59 16.26 13.97 11.74
C THR A 59 15.90 15.46 11.80
N ASP A 60 15.45 15.94 12.96
CA ASP A 60 14.93 17.30 13.15
C ASP A 60 13.85 17.70 12.13
N TRP A 61 13.12 16.71 11.58
CA TRP A 61 12.12 16.87 10.52
C TRP A 61 12.66 17.50 9.23
N GLY A 62 13.99 17.57 9.08
CA GLY A 62 14.67 18.27 7.98
C GLY A 62 15.18 17.35 6.87
N SER A 63 15.33 16.06 7.15
CA SER A 63 15.81 15.07 6.18
C SER A 63 15.20 13.71 6.46
N ASP A 64 15.32 12.80 5.51
CA ASP A 64 14.82 11.44 5.62
C ASP A 64 15.96 10.43 5.82
N ILE A 65 15.66 9.37 6.54
CA ILE A 65 16.42 8.12 6.46
C ILE A 65 15.78 7.31 5.34
N ASP A 66 16.43 7.26 4.18
CA ASP A 66 15.92 6.55 3.02
C ASP A 66 15.85 5.05 3.27
N MET A 67 14.72 4.47 2.95
CA MET A 67 14.50 3.04 3.03
C MET A 67 14.85 2.37 1.70
N THR A 68 15.25 1.12 1.78
CA THR A 68 15.55 0.29 0.61
C THR A 68 14.30 -0.47 0.20
N GLN A 69 13.96 -0.41 -1.09
CA GLN A 69 12.86 -1.21 -1.62
C GLN A 69 13.26 -2.67 -1.71
N VAL A 70 12.41 -3.55 -1.22
CA VAL A 70 12.58 -5.00 -1.38
C VAL A 70 12.35 -5.34 -2.84
N ILE A 71 13.33 -6.01 -3.44
CA ILE A 71 13.22 -6.54 -4.80
C ILE A 71 12.80 -8.00 -4.72
N GLY A 72 11.72 -8.31 -5.39
CA GLY A 72 11.19 -9.66 -5.48
C GLY A 72 11.96 -10.54 -6.47
N LYS A 73 11.42 -11.71 -6.71
CA LYS A 73 11.94 -12.62 -7.73
C LYS A 73 11.84 -11.96 -9.11
N ASP A 74 12.81 -12.22 -9.97
CA ASP A 74 12.86 -11.70 -11.34
C ASP A 74 13.03 -10.15 -11.45
N ASN A 75 13.64 -9.53 -10.44
CA ASN A 75 13.86 -8.08 -10.32
C ASN A 75 12.57 -7.25 -10.23
N GLU A 76 11.48 -7.86 -9.82
CA GLU A 76 10.23 -7.15 -9.62
C GLU A 76 10.32 -6.24 -8.40
N LYS A 77 10.03 -4.95 -8.57
CA LYS A 77 9.90 -4.02 -7.46
C LYS A 77 8.69 -4.39 -6.61
N THR A 78 8.91 -4.60 -5.34
CA THR A 78 7.79 -4.81 -4.41
C THR A 78 7.36 -3.46 -3.82
N HIS A 79 6.25 -3.46 -3.11
CA HIS A 79 5.78 -2.32 -2.34
C HIS A 79 6.21 -2.37 -0.88
N VAL A 80 7.24 -3.18 -0.57
CA VAL A 80 7.81 -3.32 0.77
C VAL A 80 9.15 -2.60 0.82
N TRP A 81 9.30 -1.77 1.83
CA TRP A 81 10.48 -0.96 2.09
C TRP A 81 11.06 -1.30 3.45
N TYR A 82 12.38 -1.22 3.59
CA TYR A 82 13.04 -1.50 4.86
C TYR A 82 14.23 -0.57 5.12
N ALA A 83 14.48 -0.31 6.38
CA ALA A 83 15.72 0.28 6.89
C ALA A 83 16.22 -0.55 8.06
N THR A 84 17.51 -0.73 8.19
CA THR A 84 18.10 -1.60 9.22
C THR A 84 18.99 -0.82 10.16
N GLY A 85 18.95 -1.18 11.45
CA GLY A 85 19.84 -0.64 12.46
C GLY A 85 19.62 0.84 12.74
N VAL A 86 18.39 1.32 12.63
CA VAL A 86 18.06 2.72 12.92
C VAL A 86 18.00 2.93 14.42
N GLU A 87 18.85 3.80 14.94
CA GLU A 87 18.80 4.23 16.34
C GLU A 87 17.70 5.28 16.53
N ILE A 88 16.76 4.99 17.42
CA ILE A 88 15.63 5.87 17.71
C ILE A 88 15.56 6.08 19.23
N PRO A 89 15.81 7.29 19.71
CA PRO A 89 15.65 7.61 21.13
C PRO A 89 14.21 7.41 21.60
N GLU A 90 14.06 7.11 22.89
CA GLU A 90 12.73 6.95 23.49
C GLU A 90 11.88 8.23 23.33
N ASN A 91 10.60 8.03 23.07
CA ASN A 91 9.63 9.09 22.81
C ASN A 91 9.90 9.93 21.55
N SER A 92 10.77 9.44 20.66
CA SER A 92 10.90 10.04 19.33
C SER A 92 9.61 9.88 18.53
N GLU A 93 9.31 10.88 17.73
CA GLU A 93 8.18 10.88 16.82
C GLU A 93 8.67 10.68 15.38
N VAL A 94 8.07 9.75 14.65
CA VAL A 94 8.46 9.45 13.27
C VAL A 94 7.25 9.29 12.36
N LYS A 95 7.46 9.47 11.05
CA LYS A 95 6.50 9.20 9.99
C LYS A 95 7.23 8.60 8.79
N PHE A 96 6.47 7.95 7.93
CA PHE A 96 6.93 7.58 6.60
C PHE A 96 6.47 8.64 5.59
N ARG A 97 7.31 8.97 4.61
CA ARG A 97 6.88 9.78 3.47
C ARG A 97 7.56 9.34 2.17
N ALA A 98 6.91 9.61 1.05
CA ALA A 98 7.42 9.28 -0.27
C ALA A 98 8.16 10.46 -0.90
N ASN A 99 9.21 10.16 -1.65
CA ASN A 99 9.93 11.10 -2.50
C ASN A 99 10.36 12.39 -1.76
N HIS A 100 10.62 12.30 -0.45
CA HIS A 100 10.98 13.43 0.43
C HIS A 100 9.95 14.57 0.42
N ASP A 101 8.69 14.25 0.12
CA ASP A 101 7.61 15.22 -0.01
C ASP A 101 6.43 14.90 0.92
N TRP A 102 5.83 15.94 1.50
CA TRP A 102 4.71 15.79 2.43
C TRP A 102 3.38 15.47 1.75
N GLY A 103 3.27 15.57 0.44
CA GLY A 103 2.08 15.21 -0.32
C GLY A 103 1.67 13.74 -0.19
N ALA A 104 2.64 12.87 0.08
CA ALA A 104 2.42 11.45 0.37
C ALA A 104 3.17 11.06 1.64
N ASN A 105 2.48 11.08 2.77
CA ASN A 105 3.03 10.71 4.07
C ASN A 105 2.06 9.85 4.86
N TRP A 106 2.60 9.03 5.75
CA TRP A 106 1.83 8.08 6.56
C TRP A 106 2.39 8.02 7.98
N GLY A 107 1.47 7.85 8.92
CA GLY A 107 1.78 7.67 10.32
C GLY A 107 0.65 6.97 11.06
N GLY A 108 0.81 6.76 12.35
CA GLY A 108 -0.16 6.04 13.18
C GLY A 108 0.06 6.32 14.65
N GLN A 109 -0.84 5.84 15.49
CA GLN A 109 -0.78 6.05 16.94
C GLN A 109 -0.19 4.85 17.69
N GLU A 110 -0.02 3.71 17.02
CA GLU A 110 0.42 2.48 17.67
C GLU A 110 1.87 2.16 17.32
N PHE A 111 2.55 1.48 18.23
CA PHE A 111 3.91 1.01 18.13
C PHE A 111 4.01 -0.36 18.83
N PRO A 112 4.79 -1.32 18.37
CA PRO A 112 5.78 -1.24 17.28
C PRO A 112 5.24 -1.61 15.90
N TYR A 113 3.97 -1.91 15.75
CA TYR A 113 3.36 -2.27 14.47
C TYR A 113 1.91 -1.80 14.38
N ALA A 114 1.49 -1.40 13.20
CA ALA A 114 0.10 -1.08 12.91
C ALA A 114 -0.13 -0.89 11.41
N THR A 115 -1.36 -0.53 11.06
CA THR A 115 -1.70 0.04 9.77
C THR A 115 -1.76 1.56 9.90
N GLY A 116 -0.88 2.25 9.21
CA GLY A 116 -0.85 3.70 9.18
C GLY A 116 -1.95 4.30 8.32
N ALA A 117 -2.16 5.59 8.47
CA ALA A 117 -3.07 6.37 7.65
C ALA A 117 -2.31 7.47 6.90
N LYS A 118 -2.80 7.82 5.71
CA LYS A 118 -2.33 9.01 5.01
C LYS A 118 -2.60 10.25 5.88
N ASP A 119 -1.59 11.12 5.99
CA ASP A 119 -1.63 12.30 6.86
C ASP A 119 -1.93 11.97 8.34
N GLY A 120 -1.70 10.71 8.74
CA GLY A 120 -1.93 10.21 10.09
C GLY A 120 -1.02 10.85 11.14
N ALA A 121 -1.29 10.56 12.41
CA ALA A 121 -0.49 11.04 13.53
C ALA A 121 0.96 10.56 13.45
N ASN A 122 1.86 11.21 14.19
CA ASN A 122 3.22 10.74 14.33
C ASN A 122 3.24 9.43 15.14
N ILE A 123 4.09 8.50 14.73
CA ILE A 123 4.34 7.26 15.47
C ILE A 123 5.30 7.60 16.60
N VAL A 124 4.88 7.38 17.83
CA VAL A 124 5.74 7.59 19.02
C VAL A 124 6.48 6.29 19.31
N VAL A 125 7.81 6.34 19.24
CA VAL A 125 8.65 5.17 19.50
C VAL A 125 8.95 5.05 20.98
N ASN A 126 8.41 4.02 21.62
CA ASN A 126 8.65 3.71 23.03
C ASN A 126 8.54 2.19 23.26
N PRO A 127 9.59 1.53 23.77
CA PRO A 127 10.88 2.09 24.19
C PRO A 127 11.76 2.59 23.04
N GLY A 128 12.75 3.42 23.36
CA GLY A 128 13.84 3.74 22.44
C GLY A 128 14.76 2.55 22.22
N GLY A 129 15.49 2.53 21.13
CA GLY A 129 16.40 1.44 20.80
C GLY A 129 16.89 1.48 19.37
N THR A 130 17.52 0.39 18.96
CA THR A 130 17.92 0.16 17.56
C THR A 130 16.91 -0.76 16.90
N TYR A 131 16.40 -0.37 15.73
CA TYR A 131 15.32 -1.08 15.06
C TYR A 131 15.63 -1.41 13.61
N ASP A 132 15.16 -2.56 13.16
CA ASP A 132 14.92 -2.83 11.76
C ASP A 132 13.46 -2.49 11.47
N ILE A 133 13.22 -1.68 10.43
CA ILE A 133 11.93 -1.05 10.18
C ILE A 133 11.45 -1.48 8.80
N TYR A 134 10.18 -1.86 8.73
CA TYR A 134 9.51 -2.25 7.49
C TYR A 134 8.26 -1.40 7.28
N PHE A 135 7.99 -1.06 6.04
CA PHE A 135 6.79 -0.35 5.61
C PHE A 135 6.29 -0.88 4.28
N ASN A 136 4.98 -1.04 4.15
CA ASN A 136 4.32 -1.40 2.90
C ASN A 136 3.50 -0.21 2.40
N ASP A 137 3.82 0.31 1.23
CA ASP A 137 3.22 1.53 0.71
C ASP A 137 1.84 1.33 0.06
N ILE A 138 1.37 0.08 -0.11
CA ILE A 138 -0.02 -0.24 -0.49
C ILE A 138 -0.89 -0.39 0.75
N THR A 139 -0.51 -1.31 1.65
CA THR A 139 -1.33 -1.65 2.83
C THR A 139 -1.17 -0.63 3.96
N LYS A 140 -0.12 0.21 3.90
CA LYS A 140 0.29 1.17 4.92
C LYS A 140 0.71 0.53 6.24
N GLN A 141 0.90 -0.77 6.25
CA GLN A 141 1.39 -1.50 7.41
C GLN A 141 2.85 -1.18 7.67
N TYR A 142 3.19 -1.01 8.94
CA TYR A 142 4.56 -0.83 9.39
C TYR A 142 4.89 -1.74 10.56
N LEU A 143 6.18 -2.01 10.71
CA LEU A 143 6.72 -2.87 11.75
C LEU A 143 8.12 -2.38 12.15
N PHE A 144 8.35 -2.23 13.45
CA PHE A 144 9.65 -1.95 14.07
C PHE A 144 10.10 -3.19 14.84
N ILE A 145 11.21 -3.79 14.46
CA ILE A 145 11.79 -4.96 15.11
C ILE A 145 13.02 -4.53 15.89
N ALA A 146 12.98 -4.65 17.22
CA ALA A 146 14.11 -4.34 18.07
C ALA A 146 15.28 -5.31 17.84
N LYS A 147 16.49 -4.78 17.86
CA LYS A 147 17.74 -5.54 17.81
C LYS A 147 18.31 -5.82 19.17
#